data_de7be23ccc076447a1b38d3530441311
#
_entry.id   de7be23ccc076447a1b38d3530441311
#
_cell.length_a   1.000
_cell.length_b   1.000
_cell.length_c   1.000
_cell.angle_alpha   90.00
_cell.angle_beta   90.00
_cell.angle_gamma   90.00
#
_symmetry.space_group_name_H-M   'P 1'
#
loop_
_entity.id
_entity.type
_entity.pdbx_description
1 polymer ?
#
loop_
_entity_poly.entity_id
_entity_poly.type
_entity_poly.pdbx_seq_one_letter_code
_entity_poly.pdbx_strand_id
1 'polypeptide(L)'
;MNPQKVVISENLTESLATAIAECEHDRTFILVDETTERCCLPIVSGMDCVRGAQIIVIGATDSHKTLESLSHVWEALGEGGATRHSLLINIGGGMVTDLGGFAASTFKRGINYINIPTTLLSMVDASVGGKTGINFRGLKNEIGVFSNASTVILDTTFLKTLDAENICSGYAEMLKHGLISNEKMWAELMNFDLAQPNLQQLRTMVADSVAVKQRIVTEDPLEQGIRKALNLGHTIGHAFESFSLQSFLSPLTSHHSPLLHGYAVAYGLISELYLSTVKTGFPSDKMHQTVSFIKEHYGKMAITCDDYPTLLELMTHDKKNVAGTINFTLLGGIGDIRINQTATKEDIYEALDFYREC
;
A
#
# COMPACT_ATOMS: atom_id res chain seq x y z
N MET A 1 0.99 14.50 15.94
CA MET A 1 0.27 13.20 15.91
C MET A 1 0.83 12.31 17.01
N ASN A 2 -0.01 11.53 17.68
CA ASN A 2 0.50 10.50 18.60
C ASN A 2 1.30 9.48 17.76
N PRO A 3 2.40 8.90 18.31
CA PRO A 3 3.14 7.88 17.60
C PRO A 3 2.23 6.66 17.36
N GLN A 4 2.30 6.09 16.16
CA GLN A 4 1.55 4.87 15.80
C GLN A 4 2.23 3.65 16.42
N LYS A 5 1.49 2.89 17.22
CA LYS A 5 1.96 1.61 17.75
C LYS A 5 1.74 0.53 16.69
N VAL A 6 2.80 -0.19 16.33
CA VAL A 6 2.70 -1.36 15.44
C VAL A 6 3.09 -2.59 16.20
N VAL A 7 2.24 -3.62 16.15
CA VAL A 7 2.41 -4.90 16.86
C VAL A 7 2.52 -6.02 15.82
N ILE A 8 3.64 -6.72 15.81
CA ILE A 8 3.80 -7.96 15.04
C ILE A 8 3.23 -9.09 15.91
N SER A 9 2.04 -9.57 15.55
CA SER A 9 1.30 -10.50 16.38
C SER A 9 1.86 -11.93 16.30
N GLU A 10 1.98 -12.57 17.44
CA GLU A 10 2.20 -14.03 17.59
C GLU A 10 0.92 -14.74 18.01
N ASN A 11 0.04 -14.01 18.69
CA ASN A 11 -1.26 -14.44 19.12
C ASN A 11 -2.26 -13.30 18.94
N LEU A 12 -3.10 -13.41 17.90
CA LEU A 12 -4.03 -12.35 17.53
C LEU A 12 -5.00 -12.02 18.67
N THR A 13 -5.50 -13.03 19.40
CA THR A 13 -6.46 -12.84 20.50
C THR A 13 -5.85 -11.98 21.60
N GLU A 14 -4.63 -12.26 22.00
CA GLU A 14 -3.93 -11.51 23.04
C GLU A 14 -3.55 -10.10 22.56
N SER A 15 -3.04 -9.99 21.33
CA SER A 15 -2.66 -8.70 20.74
C SER A 15 -3.86 -7.77 20.60
N LEU A 16 -5.01 -8.30 20.16
CA LEU A 16 -6.24 -7.53 20.01
C LEU A 16 -6.84 -7.14 21.37
N ALA A 17 -6.91 -8.08 22.31
CA ALA A 17 -7.39 -7.79 23.67
C ALA A 17 -6.57 -6.69 24.35
N THR A 18 -5.24 -6.74 24.21
CA THR A 18 -4.33 -5.73 24.75
C THR A 18 -4.57 -4.37 24.08
N ALA A 19 -4.65 -4.33 22.75
CA ALA A 19 -4.87 -3.09 22.01
C ALA A 19 -6.21 -2.43 22.35
N ILE A 20 -7.27 -3.22 22.51
CA ILE A 20 -8.59 -2.74 22.94
C ILE A 20 -8.53 -2.19 24.38
N ALA A 21 -7.87 -2.90 25.29
CA ALA A 21 -7.75 -2.47 26.70
C ALA A 21 -6.93 -1.18 26.86
N GLU A 22 -5.98 -0.91 25.97
CA GLU A 22 -5.20 0.33 25.93
C GLU A 22 -6.01 1.54 25.40
N CYS A 23 -7.14 1.30 24.74
CA CYS A 23 -8.05 2.32 24.25
C CYS A 23 -9.25 2.45 25.19
N GLU A 24 -9.30 3.49 26.01
CA GLU A 24 -10.53 3.78 26.76
C GLU A 24 -11.69 3.99 25.78
N HIS A 25 -12.76 3.19 25.91
CA HIS A 25 -13.89 3.24 24.99
C HIS A 25 -15.19 2.81 25.67
N ASP A 26 -16.31 3.31 25.12
CA ASP A 26 -17.68 2.99 25.58
C ASP A 26 -18.38 1.99 24.68
N ARG A 27 -18.05 1.96 23.38
CA ARG A 27 -18.63 1.07 22.38
C ARG A 27 -17.56 0.67 21.37
N THR A 28 -17.72 -0.54 20.83
CA THR A 28 -16.83 -1.08 19.80
C THR A 28 -17.60 -1.31 18.51
N PHE A 29 -17.01 -0.88 17.40
CA PHE A 29 -17.47 -1.13 16.04
C PHE A 29 -16.37 -1.83 15.26
N ILE A 30 -16.76 -2.74 14.36
CA ILE A 30 -15.83 -3.43 13.46
C ILE A 30 -16.23 -3.08 12.03
N LEU A 31 -15.31 -2.50 11.27
CA LEU A 31 -15.47 -2.24 9.84
C LEU A 31 -14.78 -3.33 9.03
N VAL A 32 -15.52 -3.90 8.10
CA VAL A 32 -15.05 -4.88 7.10
C VAL A 32 -15.60 -4.52 5.73
N ASP A 33 -15.00 -5.06 4.67
CA ASP A 33 -15.65 -5.15 3.37
C ASP A 33 -16.33 -6.53 3.18
N GLU A 34 -17.16 -6.69 2.14
CA GLU A 34 -17.87 -7.93 1.84
C GLU A 34 -16.96 -9.17 1.73
N THR A 35 -15.71 -8.99 1.32
CA THR A 35 -14.73 -10.09 1.22
C THR A 35 -14.16 -10.42 2.59
N THR A 36 -13.74 -9.41 3.35
CA THR A 36 -13.16 -9.61 4.68
C THR A 36 -14.21 -9.97 5.73
N GLU A 37 -15.48 -9.62 5.53
CA GLU A 37 -16.59 -10.16 6.31
C GLU A 37 -16.63 -11.69 6.23
N ARG A 38 -16.49 -12.26 5.03
CA ARG A 38 -16.54 -13.72 4.83
C ARG A 38 -15.26 -14.44 5.26
N CYS A 39 -14.08 -13.84 4.96
CA CYS A 39 -12.80 -14.54 5.08
C CYS A 39 -12.04 -14.22 6.37
N CYS A 40 -12.21 -13.03 6.92
CA CYS A 40 -11.39 -12.52 8.03
C CYS A 40 -12.18 -12.30 9.31
N LEU A 41 -13.41 -11.78 9.23
CA LEU A 41 -14.25 -11.55 10.41
C LEU A 41 -14.48 -12.80 11.26
N PRO A 42 -14.69 -14.02 10.71
CA PRO A 42 -14.84 -15.24 11.51
C PRO A 42 -13.64 -15.58 12.40
N ILE A 43 -12.43 -15.13 12.02
CA ILE A 43 -11.20 -15.32 12.82
C ILE A 43 -11.27 -14.51 14.11
N VAL A 44 -11.96 -13.36 14.10
CA VAL A 44 -11.98 -12.39 15.20
C VAL A 44 -13.29 -12.41 15.99
N SER A 45 -14.42 -12.65 15.34
CA SER A 45 -15.78 -12.51 15.92
C SER A 45 -16.06 -13.40 17.13
N GLY A 46 -15.35 -14.52 17.26
CA GLY A 46 -15.46 -15.42 18.40
C GLY A 46 -14.65 -15.00 19.65
N MET A 47 -13.87 -13.94 19.57
CA MET A 47 -13.03 -13.50 20.67
C MET A 47 -13.82 -12.69 21.71
N ASP A 48 -13.59 -12.95 22.99
CA ASP A 48 -14.30 -12.25 24.07
C ASP A 48 -14.11 -10.74 24.06
N CYS A 49 -12.93 -10.27 23.65
CA CYS A 49 -12.60 -8.85 23.62
C CYS A 49 -13.41 -8.03 22.60
N VAL A 50 -14.07 -8.66 21.63
CA VAL A 50 -14.95 -8.01 20.66
C VAL A 50 -16.42 -8.36 20.84
N ARG A 51 -16.78 -9.05 21.93
CA ARG A 51 -18.15 -9.44 22.22
C ARG A 51 -19.07 -8.22 22.30
N GLY A 52 -20.14 -8.22 21.47
CA GLY A 52 -21.08 -7.10 21.40
C GLY A 52 -20.65 -5.96 20.49
N ALA A 53 -19.54 -6.07 19.79
CA ALA A 53 -19.16 -5.13 18.76
C ALA A 53 -20.19 -5.09 17.62
N GLN A 54 -20.50 -3.90 17.12
CA GLN A 54 -21.39 -3.72 15.98
C GLN A 54 -20.58 -3.82 14.69
N ILE A 55 -21.05 -4.60 13.72
CA ILE A 55 -20.38 -4.83 12.45
C ILE A 55 -20.90 -3.83 11.42
N ILE A 56 -19.97 -3.18 10.70
CA ILE A 56 -20.25 -2.31 9.56
C ILE A 56 -19.61 -2.95 8.34
N VAL A 57 -20.40 -3.17 7.29
CA VAL A 57 -19.94 -3.80 6.04
C VAL A 57 -20.02 -2.79 4.91
N ILE A 58 -18.94 -2.65 4.15
CA ILE A 58 -18.89 -1.83 2.93
C ILE A 58 -18.62 -2.71 1.71
N GLY A 59 -18.85 -2.17 0.52
CA GLY A 59 -18.54 -2.88 -0.72
C GLY A 59 -17.05 -3.21 -0.82
N ALA A 60 -16.74 -4.34 -1.44
CA ALA A 60 -15.36 -4.78 -1.65
C ALA A 60 -14.68 -4.03 -2.83
N THR A 61 -13.36 -4.06 -2.87
CA THR A 61 -12.46 -3.45 -3.85
C THR A 61 -12.30 -1.93 -3.76
N ASP A 62 -11.23 -1.43 -4.38
CA ASP A 62 -10.87 0.01 -4.34
C ASP A 62 -11.92 0.92 -5.02
N SER A 63 -12.82 0.36 -5.86
CA SER A 63 -13.95 1.07 -6.45
C SER A 63 -14.96 1.56 -5.40
N HIS A 64 -14.99 0.93 -4.22
CA HIS A 64 -15.83 1.32 -3.08
C HIS A 64 -15.14 2.23 -2.07
N LYS A 65 -13.91 2.68 -2.36
CA LYS A 65 -13.21 3.70 -1.55
C LYS A 65 -13.76 5.09 -1.84
N THR A 66 -15.05 5.29 -1.64
CA THR A 66 -15.82 6.45 -2.09
C THR A 66 -16.43 7.26 -0.94
N LEU A 67 -16.97 8.44 -1.27
CA LEU A 67 -17.70 9.27 -0.32
C LEU A 67 -19.00 8.59 0.16
N GLU A 68 -19.65 7.80 -0.71
CA GLU A 68 -20.87 7.07 -0.38
C GLU A 68 -20.58 6.00 0.69
N SER A 69 -19.52 5.21 0.51
CA SER A 69 -19.10 4.23 1.51
C SER A 69 -18.68 4.90 2.83
N LEU A 70 -18.02 6.05 2.75
CA LEU A 70 -17.66 6.85 3.93
C LEU A 70 -18.91 7.35 4.66
N SER A 71 -19.92 7.86 3.94
CA SER A 71 -21.20 8.30 4.52
C SER A 71 -21.91 7.15 5.21
N HIS A 72 -21.96 5.98 4.58
CA HIS A 72 -22.53 4.77 5.18
C HIS A 72 -21.86 4.39 6.52
N VAL A 73 -20.51 4.48 6.60
CA VAL A 73 -19.80 4.23 7.87
C VAL A 73 -20.20 5.25 8.94
N TRP A 74 -20.29 6.54 8.60
CA TRP A 74 -20.72 7.58 9.57
C TRP A 74 -22.16 7.38 10.02
N GLU A 75 -23.08 7.02 9.12
CA GLU A 75 -24.47 6.72 9.42
C GLU A 75 -24.56 5.53 10.39
N ALA A 76 -23.88 4.41 10.07
CA ALA A 76 -23.85 3.22 10.92
C ALA A 76 -23.27 3.50 12.32
N LEU A 77 -22.20 4.30 12.42
CA LEU A 77 -21.66 4.76 13.70
C LEU A 77 -22.68 5.59 14.48
N GLY A 78 -23.40 6.50 13.79
CA GLY A 78 -24.42 7.37 14.41
C GLY A 78 -25.62 6.57 14.92
N GLU A 79 -26.18 5.70 14.09
CA GLU A 79 -27.31 4.83 14.42
C GLU A 79 -26.97 3.82 15.54
N GLY A 80 -25.72 3.31 15.53
CA GLY A 80 -25.18 2.45 16.59
C GLY A 80 -24.91 3.19 17.90
N GLY A 81 -25.14 4.52 17.96
CA GLY A 81 -25.00 5.33 19.15
C GLY A 81 -23.52 5.57 19.52
N ALA A 82 -22.63 5.63 18.53
CA ALA A 82 -21.22 5.95 18.78
C ALA A 82 -21.05 7.34 19.40
N THR A 83 -20.16 7.44 20.36
CA THR A 83 -19.77 8.68 21.05
C THR A 83 -18.36 9.10 20.61
N ARG A 84 -17.82 10.13 21.24
CA ARG A 84 -16.39 10.52 21.06
C ARG A 84 -15.41 9.53 21.65
N HIS A 85 -15.88 8.65 22.51
CA HIS A 85 -15.08 7.64 23.19
C HIS A 85 -15.25 6.24 22.57
N SER A 86 -15.96 6.12 21.44
CA SER A 86 -16.12 4.84 20.77
C SER A 86 -14.85 4.42 20.02
N LEU A 87 -14.69 3.13 19.83
CA LEU A 87 -13.57 2.51 19.15
C LEU A 87 -14.03 1.88 17.83
N LEU A 88 -13.32 2.19 16.74
CA LEU A 88 -13.50 1.55 15.45
C LEU A 88 -12.33 0.59 15.19
N ILE A 89 -12.62 -0.68 14.87
CA ILE A 89 -11.62 -1.69 14.49
C ILE A 89 -11.79 -1.96 13.00
N ASN A 90 -10.80 -1.61 12.20
CA ASN A 90 -10.78 -1.83 10.76
C ASN A 90 -10.11 -3.16 10.45
N ILE A 91 -10.82 -4.13 9.90
CA ILE A 91 -10.30 -5.46 9.53
C ILE A 91 -10.39 -5.60 8.01
N GLY A 92 -9.28 -5.38 7.30
CA GLY A 92 -9.31 -5.44 5.84
C GLY A 92 -8.01 -5.04 5.16
N GLY A 93 -8.07 -4.98 3.84
CA GLY A 93 -6.99 -4.47 3.02
C GLY A 93 -6.81 -2.95 3.12
N GLY A 94 -5.96 -2.38 2.26
CA GLY A 94 -5.68 -0.95 2.24
C GLY A 94 -6.93 -0.08 2.09
N MET A 95 -7.93 -0.52 1.31
CA MET A 95 -9.19 0.21 1.16
C MET A 95 -9.92 0.38 2.50
N VAL A 96 -10.06 -0.70 3.27
CA VAL A 96 -10.75 -0.68 4.58
C VAL A 96 -9.97 0.13 5.60
N THR A 97 -8.64 -0.02 5.66
CA THR A 97 -7.81 0.71 6.63
C THR A 97 -7.76 2.21 6.35
N ASP A 98 -7.72 2.61 5.07
CA ASP A 98 -7.69 4.02 4.67
C ASP A 98 -9.05 4.71 4.88
N LEU A 99 -10.13 4.10 4.39
CA LEU A 99 -11.48 4.63 4.52
C LEU A 99 -11.93 4.62 5.98
N GLY A 100 -11.69 3.52 6.71
CA GLY A 100 -12.04 3.41 8.12
C GLY A 100 -11.24 4.37 9.01
N GLY A 101 -9.95 4.55 8.73
CA GLY A 101 -9.12 5.54 9.40
C GLY A 101 -9.60 6.97 9.14
N PHE A 102 -10.02 7.28 7.91
CA PHE A 102 -10.60 8.59 7.58
C PHE A 102 -11.97 8.77 8.22
N ALA A 103 -12.84 7.74 8.22
CA ALA A 103 -14.12 7.76 8.92
C ALA A 103 -13.95 8.07 10.42
N ALA A 104 -13.05 7.33 11.08
CA ALA A 104 -12.75 7.53 12.49
C ALA A 104 -12.19 8.93 12.78
N SER A 105 -11.31 9.43 11.92
CA SER A 105 -10.67 10.75 12.10
C SER A 105 -11.64 11.92 11.97
N THR A 106 -12.72 11.75 11.24
CA THR A 106 -13.67 12.81 10.91
C THR A 106 -14.99 12.72 11.70
N PHE A 107 -15.38 11.49 12.10
CA PHE A 107 -16.58 11.30 12.92
C PHE A 107 -16.42 11.96 14.28
N LYS A 108 -17.37 12.85 14.65
CA LYS A 108 -17.36 13.65 15.90
C LYS A 108 -16.03 14.37 16.21
N ARG A 109 -15.23 14.70 15.18
CA ARG A 109 -13.89 15.31 15.25
C ARG A 109 -12.79 14.35 15.72
N GLY A 110 -12.99 13.06 15.54
CA GLY A 110 -12.05 12.01 15.85
C GLY A 110 -12.52 11.06 16.94
N ILE A 111 -12.47 9.77 16.64
CA ILE A 111 -12.60 8.65 17.59
C ILE A 111 -11.36 7.78 17.47
N ASN A 112 -11.07 6.95 18.50
CA ASN A 112 -9.97 5.99 18.43
C ASN A 112 -10.25 4.91 17.38
N TYR A 113 -9.19 4.42 16.73
CA TYR A 113 -9.31 3.27 15.84
C TYR A 113 -8.08 2.38 15.88
N ILE A 114 -8.29 1.09 15.61
CA ILE A 114 -7.28 0.04 15.48
C ILE A 114 -7.35 -0.49 14.05
N ASN A 115 -6.21 -0.70 13.41
CA ASN A 115 -6.13 -1.37 12.12
C ASN A 115 -5.62 -2.81 12.29
N ILE A 116 -6.33 -3.75 11.67
CA ILE A 116 -5.92 -5.15 11.49
C ILE A 116 -5.85 -5.38 9.96
N PRO A 117 -4.72 -5.02 9.32
CA PRO A 117 -4.56 -5.20 7.88
C PRO A 117 -4.52 -6.69 7.53
N THR A 118 -5.27 -7.07 6.49
CA THR A 118 -5.45 -8.47 6.11
C THR A 118 -4.76 -8.84 4.80
N THR A 119 -4.26 -7.85 4.03
CA THR A 119 -3.46 -8.09 2.83
C THR A 119 -1.99 -7.78 3.09
N LEU A 120 -1.08 -8.45 2.40
CA LEU A 120 0.35 -8.18 2.54
C LEU A 120 0.67 -6.72 2.23
N LEU A 121 0.06 -6.15 1.17
CA LEU A 121 0.20 -4.74 0.82
C LEU A 121 -0.21 -3.81 1.97
N SER A 122 -1.35 -4.07 2.61
CA SER A 122 -1.80 -3.24 3.72
C SER A 122 -0.93 -3.42 4.97
N MET A 123 -0.36 -4.61 5.21
CA MET A 123 0.54 -4.85 6.33
C MET A 123 1.84 -4.04 6.21
N VAL A 124 2.47 -4.06 5.03
CA VAL A 124 3.79 -3.45 4.85
C VAL A 124 3.74 -2.00 4.41
N ASP A 125 2.60 -1.55 3.85
CA ASP A 125 2.49 -0.20 3.31
C ASP A 125 1.25 0.55 3.81
N ALA A 126 0.04 0.27 3.37
CA ALA A 126 -1.10 1.16 3.52
C ALA A 126 -1.46 1.49 4.98
N SER A 127 -1.45 0.53 5.91
CA SER A 127 -1.86 0.76 7.30
C SER A 127 -0.81 1.49 8.15
N VAL A 128 0.42 1.67 7.64
CA VAL A 128 1.53 2.26 8.39
C VAL A 128 1.83 3.67 7.85
N GLY A 129 1.88 4.65 8.76
CA GLY A 129 2.26 6.02 8.41
C GLY A 129 1.11 7.01 8.31
N GLY A 130 -0.10 6.60 8.72
CA GLY A 130 -1.22 7.50 9.01
C GLY A 130 -1.86 8.21 7.82
N LYS A 131 -1.53 7.85 6.58
CA LYS A 131 -2.28 8.34 5.42
C LYS A 131 -3.63 7.64 5.42
N THR A 132 -4.72 8.40 5.51
CA THR A 132 -6.09 7.89 5.43
C THR A 132 -6.87 8.72 4.44
N GLY A 133 -7.85 8.15 3.75
CA GLY A 133 -8.60 8.91 2.76
C GLY A 133 -9.45 8.06 1.83
N ILE A 134 -10.04 8.76 0.88
CA ILE A 134 -10.94 8.21 -0.14
C ILE A 134 -10.55 8.67 -1.55
N ASN A 135 -11.04 7.94 -2.53
CA ASN A 135 -11.00 8.35 -3.93
C ASN A 135 -12.09 9.40 -4.20
N PHE A 136 -11.82 10.34 -5.08
CA PHE A 136 -12.80 11.36 -5.42
C PHE A 136 -12.71 11.76 -6.88
N ARG A 137 -13.84 11.77 -7.58
CA ARG A 137 -13.97 12.14 -9.01
C ARG A 137 -12.98 11.41 -9.93
N GLY A 138 -12.80 10.11 -9.70
CA GLY A 138 -11.90 9.27 -10.50
C GLY A 138 -10.42 9.36 -10.12
N LEU A 139 -10.06 10.23 -9.16
CA LEU A 139 -8.69 10.35 -8.66
C LEU A 139 -8.52 9.53 -7.38
N LYS A 140 -7.45 8.72 -7.33
CA LYS A 140 -7.12 7.90 -6.16
C LYS A 140 -6.58 8.74 -5.01
N ASN A 141 -7.03 8.43 -3.78
CA ASN A 141 -6.53 9.03 -2.54
C ASN A 141 -6.53 10.57 -2.56
N GLU A 142 -7.58 11.18 -3.16
CA GLU A 142 -7.62 12.63 -3.39
C GLU A 142 -7.99 13.40 -2.13
N ILE A 143 -8.88 12.83 -1.30
CA ILE A 143 -9.33 13.46 -0.07
C ILE A 143 -8.94 12.60 1.11
N GLY A 144 -8.24 13.18 2.08
CA GLY A 144 -7.80 12.45 3.26
C GLY A 144 -7.14 13.32 4.31
N VAL A 145 -6.71 12.68 5.37
CA VAL A 145 -5.97 13.31 6.47
C VAL A 145 -4.80 12.43 6.91
N PHE A 146 -3.82 13.04 7.53
CA PHE A 146 -2.81 12.31 8.28
C PHE A 146 -3.34 12.03 9.70
N SER A 147 -3.70 10.78 9.97
CA SER A 147 -4.18 10.31 11.26
C SER A 147 -3.64 8.91 11.56
N ASN A 148 -3.00 8.74 12.70
CA ASN A 148 -2.47 7.45 13.10
C ASN A 148 -3.53 6.62 13.82
N ALA A 149 -3.65 5.33 13.46
CA ALA A 149 -4.34 4.36 14.30
C ALA A 149 -3.67 4.30 15.69
N SER A 150 -4.44 4.08 16.73
CA SER A 150 -3.91 3.85 18.08
C SER A 150 -2.96 2.64 18.07
N THR A 151 -3.37 1.58 17.39
CA THR A 151 -2.54 0.38 17.17
C THR A 151 -2.80 -0.18 15.78
N VAL A 152 -1.74 -0.69 15.15
CA VAL A 152 -1.80 -1.54 13.96
C VAL A 152 -1.34 -2.94 14.36
N ILE A 153 -2.20 -3.94 14.18
CA ILE A 153 -1.88 -5.34 14.53
C ILE A 153 -1.62 -6.11 13.24
N LEU A 154 -0.38 -6.51 13.05
CA LEU A 154 0.07 -7.29 11.89
C LEU A 154 0.10 -8.77 12.24
N ASP A 155 -0.83 -9.54 11.69
CA ASP A 155 -0.91 -10.99 11.88
C ASP A 155 -0.93 -11.71 10.55
N THR A 156 0.15 -12.44 10.25
CA THR A 156 0.31 -13.14 8.97
C THR A 156 -0.65 -14.31 8.79
N THR A 157 -1.45 -14.67 9.80
CA THR A 157 -2.51 -15.67 9.67
C THR A 157 -3.53 -15.27 8.61
N PHE A 158 -3.83 -13.97 8.46
CA PHE A 158 -4.73 -13.46 7.43
C PHE A 158 -4.23 -13.69 6.01
N LEU A 159 -2.93 -13.81 5.81
CA LEU A 159 -2.35 -14.08 4.48
C LEU A 159 -2.77 -15.45 3.91
N LYS A 160 -3.26 -16.37 4.75
CA LYS A 160 -3.85 -17.64 4.30
C LYS A 160 -5.16 -17.45 3.53
N THR A 161 -5.79 -16.29 3.63
CA THR A 161 -7.04 -15.97 2.93
C THR A 161 -6.80 -15.30 1.58
N LEU A 162 -5.54 -15.01 1.24
CA LEU A 162 -5.15 -14.35 0.00
C LEU A 162 -4.78 -15.35 -1.09
N ASP A 163 -5.04 -14.99 -2.33
CA ASP A 163 -4.45 -15.64 -3.50
C ASP A 163 -2.98 -15.20 -3.70
N ALA A 164 -2.29 -15.94 -4.58
CA ALA A 164 -0.88 -15.69 -4.89
C ALA A 164 -0.65 -14.28 -5.49
N GLU A 165 -1.60 -13.79 -6.28
CA GLU A 165 -1.51 -12.49 -6.94
C GLU A 165 -1.51 -11.35 -5.92
N ASN A 166 -2.36 -11.41 -4.90
CA ASN A 166 -2.38 -10.43 -3.81
C ASN A 166 -1.16 -10.55 -2.90
N ILE A 167 -0.58 -11.73 -2.71
CA ILE A 167 0.72 -11.89 -2.03
C ILE A 167 1.81 -11.19 -2.83
N CYS A 168 1.94 -11.47 -4.14
CA CYS A 168 2.90 -10.80 -5.01
C CYS A 168 2.72 -9.27 -5.00
N SER A 169 1.47 -8.79 -5.04
CA SER A 169 1.19 -7.35 -4.98
C SER A 169 1.78 -6.69 -3.73
N GLY A 170 1.61 -7.28 -2.55
CA GLY A 170 2.23 -6.77 -1.33
C GLY A 170 3.75 -6.92 -1.31
N TYR A 171 4.25 -7.98 -1.92
CA TYR A 171 5.68 -8.28 -1.94
C TYR A 171 6.50 -7.27 -2.78
N ALA A 172 5.91 -6.66 -3.80
CA ALA A 172 6.55 -5.59 -4.56
C ALA A 172 6.96 -4.40 -3.68
N GLU A 173 6.14 -4.06 -2.68
CA GLU A 173 6.46 -3.02 -1.71
C GLU A 173 7.59 -3.44 -0.76
N MET A 174 7.65 -4.71 -0.38
CA MET A 174 8.78 -5.23 0.40
C MET A 174 10.07 -5.17 -0.42
N LEU A 175 10.02 -5.53 -1.70
CA LEU A 175 11.17 -5.42 -2.61
C LEU A 175 11.68 -3.97 -2.72
N LYS A 176 10.76 -3.01 -2.85
CA LYS A 176 11.08 -1.57 -2.76
C LYS A 176 11.75 -1.24 -1.43
N HIS A 177 11.24 -1.72 -0.31
CA HIS A 177 11.83 -1.47 1.01
C HIS A 177 13.24 -2.07 1.13
N GLY A 178 13.51 -3.23 0.55
CA GLY A 178 14.85 -3.82 0.46
C GLY A 178 15.82 -2.92 -0.31
N LEU A 179 15.40 -2.45 -1.50
CA LEU A 179 16.19 -1.56 -2.36
C LEU A 179 16.55 -0.23 -1.69
N ILE A 180 15.63 0.37 -0.92
CA ILE A 180 15.88 1.63 -0.21
C ILE A 180 16.53 1.46 1.17
N SER A 181 16.77 0.21 1.61
CA SER A 181 17.30 -0.08 2.95
C SER A 181 18.76 -0.52 2.92
N ASN A 182 19.02 -1.78 2.59
CA ASN A 182 20.37 -2.35 2.58
C ASN A 182 20.46 -3.64 1.77
N GLU A 183 21.70 -4.03 1.38
CA GLU A 183 21.93 -5.22 0.56
C GLU A 183 21.48 -6.53 1.22
N LYS A 184 21.59 -6.63 2.55
CA LYS A 184 21.16 -7.87 3.25
C LYS A 184 19.66 -8.10 3.07
N MET A 185 18.84 -7.10 3.35
CA MET A 185 17.38 -7.20 3.20
C MET A 185 16.99 -7.44 1.74
N TRP A 186 17.62 -6.72 0.80
CA TRP A 186 17.39 -6.94 -0.62
C TRP A 186 17.70 -8.38 -1.04
N ALA A 187 18.85 -8.94 -0.62
CA ALA A 187 19.24 -10.31 -0.95
C ALA A 187 18.30 -11.36 -0.32
N GLU A 188 17.82 -11.14 0.90
CA GLU A 188 16.83 -12.01 1.55
C GLU A 188 15.51 -12.03 0.76
N LEU A 189 15.05 -10.87 0.30
CA LEU A 189 13.84 -10.75 -0.53
C LEU A 189 14.03 -11.40 -1.90
N MET A 190 15.19 -11.26 -2.53
CA MET A 190 15.49 -11.90 -3.81
C MET A 190 15.56 -13.44 -3.75
N ASN A 191 15.78 -14.01 -2.57
CA ASN A 191 15.90 -15.46 -2.36
C ASN A 191 14.64 -16.10 -1.76
N PHE A 192 13.56 -15.33 -1.54
CA PHE A 192 12.33 -15.85 -0.96
C PHE A 192 11.48 -16.56 -2.02
N ASP A 193 10.97 -17.75 -1.69
CA ASP A 193 10.09 -18.52 -2.57
C ASP A 193 8.65 -17.96 -2.51
N LEU A 194 8.29 -17.14 -3.49
CA LEU A 194 6.94 -16.59 -3.64
C LEU A 194 5.90 -17.61 -4.11
N ALA A 195 6.33 -18.71 -4.74
CA ALA A 195 5.41 -19.75 -5.20
C ALA A 195 4.90 -20.60 -4.04
N GLN A 196 5.73 -20.77 -3.00
CA GLN A 196 5.38 -21.51 -1.78
C GLN A 196 5.80 -20.72 -0.52
N PRO A 197 5.11 -19.61 -0.20
CA PRO A 197 5.54 -18.71 0.85
C PRO A 197 5.49 -19.35 2.23
N ASN A 198 6.63 -19.42 2.91
CA ASN A 198 6.70 -19.80 4.31
C ASN A 198 6.23 -18.62 5.17
N LEU A 199 5.04 -18.74 5.78
CA LEU A 199 4.42 -17.65 6.55
C LEU A 199 5.21 -17.23 7.80
N GLN A 200 5.99 -18.13 8.42
CA GLN A 200 6.82 -17.77 9.56
C GLN A 200 8.02 -16.92 9.12
N GLN A 201 8.67 -17.28 8.01
CA GLN A 201 9.72 -16.48 7.40
C GLN A 201 9.15 -15.14 6.93
N LEU A 202 8.01 -15.16 6.25
CA LEU A 202 7.33 -13.95 5.77
C LEU A 202 6.97 -13.00 6.91
N ARG A 203 6.58 -13.50 8.10
CA ARG A 203 6.32 -12.66 9.28
C ARG A 203 7.56 -11.87 9.68
N THR A 204 8.73 -12.49 9.71
CA THR A 204 9.99 -11.79 10.02
C THR A 204 10.30 -10.73 8.97
N MET A 205 10.15 -11.08 7.69
CA MET A 205 10.38 -10.15 6.59
C MET A 205 9.39 -8.98 6.57
N VAL A 206 8.12 -9.22 6.96
CA VAL A 206 7.11 -8.16 7.16
C VAL A 206 7.55 -7.23 8.28
N ALA A 207 8.04 -7.75 9.41
CA ALA A 207 8.53 -6.95 10.52
C ALA A 207 9.69 -6.03 10.08
N ASP A 208 10.67 -6.58 9.35
CA ASP A 208 11.80 -5.81 8.83
C ASP A 208 11.36 -4.75 7.82
N SER A 209 10.43 -5.10 6.92
CA SER A 209 9.86 -4.17 5.94
C SER A 209 9.12 -3.01 6.61
N VAL A 210 8.31 -3.31 7.60
CA VAL A 210 7.58 -2.30 8.38
C VAL A 210 8.53 -1.41 9.17
N ALA A 211 9.61 -1.96 9.74
CA ALA A 211 10.61 -1.17 10.45
C ALA A 211 11.29 -0.14 9.53
N VAL A 212 11.56 -0.48 8.26
CA VAL A 212 12.06 0.48 7.27
C VAL A 212 11.07 1.62 7.09
N LYS A 213 9.80 1.31 6.84
CA LYS A 213 8.77 2.32 6.65
C LYS A 213 8.56 3.18 7.89
N GLN A 214 8.44 2.57 9.08
CA GLN A 214 8.27 3.30 10.34
C GLN A 214 9.40 4.31 10.59
N ARG A 215 10.66 3.91 10.35
CA ARG A 215 11.82 4.81 10.47
C ARG A 215 11.64 6.05 9.57
N ILE A 216 11.36 5.82 8.29
CA ILE A 216 11.20 6.89 7.29
C ILE A 216 10.02 7.81 7.64
N VAL A 217 8.88 7.23 8.03
CA VAL A 217 7.68 8.02 8.39
C VAL A 217 7.88 8.79 9.69
N THR A 218 8.62 8.25 10.66
CA THR A 218 8.92 8.94 11.91
C THR A 218 9.82 10.15 11.67
N GLU A 219 10.80 10.02 10.77
CA GLU A 219 11.71 11.09 10.40
C GLU A 219 11.02 12.19 9.58
N ASP A 220 10.09 11.81 8.69
CA ASP A 220 9.38 12.75 7.82
C ASP A 220 7.87 12.41 7.73
N PRO A 221 7.08 12.76 8.74
CA PRO A 221 5.67 12.38 8.78
C PRO A 221 4.81 13.03 7.69
N LEU A 222 5.23 14.19 7.13
CA LEU A 222 4.46 14.95 6.13
C LEU A 222 4.98 14.83 4.69
N GLU A 223 5.97 13.93 4.43
CA GLU A 223 6.50 13.67 3.09
C GLU A 223 7.14 14.90 2.39
N GLN A 224 7.86 15.69 3.15
CA GLN A 224 8.56 16.86 2.61
C GLN A 224 10.01 16.55 2.20
N GLY A 225 10.59 15.49 2.73
CA GLY A 225 11.98 15.07 2.57
C GLY A 225 12.12 13.57 2.30
N ILE A 226 12.77 12.86 3.25
CA ILE A 226 13.18 11.46 3.08
C ILE A 226 12.01 10.48 2.85
N ARG A 227 10.78 10.80 3.28
CA ARG A 227 9.62 9.94 3.03
C ARG A 227 9.33 9.79 1.53
N LYS A 228 9.82 10.69 0.68
CA LYS A 228 9.78 10.54 -0.78
C LYS A 228 10.54 9.31 -1.28
N ALA A 229 11.45 8.74 -0.47
CA ALA A 229 12.11 7.46 -0.76
C ALA A 229 11.12 6.32 -1.03
N LEU A 230 9.98 6.34 -0.34
CA LEU A 230 8.89 5.37 -0.53
C LEU A 230 8.23 5.47 -1.91
N ASN A 231 8.55 6.47 -2.70
CA ASN A 231 8.05 6.67 -4.06
C ASN A 231 8.93 6.03 -5.15
N LEU A 232 9.99 5.30 -4.80
CA LEU A 232 10.75 4.51 -5.77
C LEU A 232 9.81 3.51 -6.47
N GLY A 233 9.85 3.45 -7.79
CA GLY A 233 8.96 2.63 -8.60
C GLY A 233 7.53 3.20 -8.81
N HIS A 234 7.18 4.30 -8.14
CA HIS A 234 5.82 4.81 -8.16
C HIS A 234 5.54 5.83 -9.25
N THR A 235 6.54 6.56 -9.74
CA THR A 235 6.29 7.59 -10.76
C THR A 235 5.86 6.95 -12.09
N ILE A 236 6.59 5.94 -12.54
CA ILE A 236 6.23 5.16 -13.72
C ILE A 236 5.14 4.14 -13.38
N GLY A 237 5.19 3.54 -12.18
CA GLY A 237 4.19 2.59 -11.72
C GLY A 237 2.76 3.14 -11.71
N HIS A 238 2.53 4.33 -11.17
CA HIS A 238 1.21 4.97 -11.19
C HIS A 238 0.73 5.28 -12.61
N ALA A 239 1.64 5.60 -13.53
CA ALA A 239 1.27 5.76 -14.93
C ALA A 239 0.80 4.43 -15.54
N PHE A 240 1.49 3.32 -15.27
CA PHE A 240 1.05 1.97 -15.67
C PHE A 240 -0.29 1.58 -15.04
N GLU A 241 -0.49 1.85 -13.77
CA GLU A 241 -1.75 1.58 -13.06
C GLU A 241 -2.91 2.35 -13.69
N SER A 242 -2.73 3.65 -13.93
CA SER A 242 -3.74 4.52 -14.54
C SER A 242 -4.02 4.14 -16.00
N PHE A 243 -2.99 3.80 -16.78
CA PHE A 243 -3.11 3.34 -18.15
C PHE A 243 -3.90 2.03 -18.24
N SER A 244 -3.60 1.07 -17.36
CA SER A 244 -4.34 -0.19 -17.26
C SER A 244 -5.83 0.04 -16.92
N LEU A 245 -6.12 0.95 -16.01
CA LEU A 245 -7.50 1.28 -15.62
C LEU A 245 -8.26 1.93 -16.79
N GLN A 246 -7.65 2.86 -17.51
CA GLN A 246 -8.25 3.50 -18.68
C GLN A 246 -8.54 2.47 -19.79
N SER A 247 -7.62 1.55 -20.03
CA SER A 247 -7.78 0.46 -20.99
C SER A 247 -8.91 -0.48 -20.59
N PHE A 248 -9.05 -0.81 -19.31
CA PHE A 248 -10.15 -1.63 -18.78
C PHE A 248 -11.52 -0.97 -18.94
N LEU A 249 -11.61 0.34 -18.74
CA LEU A 249 -12.85 1.10 -18.87
C LEU A 249 -13.23 1.40 -20.34
N SER A 250 -12.34 1.13 -21.30
CA SER A 250 -12.60 1.34 -22.72
C SER A 250 -13.50 0.23 -23.28
N PRO A 251 -14.61 0.57 -23.96
CA PRO A 251 -15.49 -0.43 -24.56
C PRO A 251 -14.85 -1.20 -25.73
N LEU A 252 -13.66 -0.80 -26.18
CA LEU A 252 -12.93 -1.42 -27.30
C LEU A 252 -11.95 -2.52 -26.85
N THR A 253 -11.68 -2.62 -25.56
CA THR A 253 -10.74 -3.61 -25.01
C THR A 253 -11.49 -4.60 -24.15
N SER A 254 -11.52 -5.86 -24.56
CA SER A 254 -12.13 -6.95 -23.79
C SER A 254 -11.08 -7.61 -22.89
N HIS A 255 -11.43 -7.76 -21.60
CA HIS A 255 -10.95 -8.82 -20.70
C HIS A 255 -9.58 -8.71 -20.03
N HIS A 256 -9.23 -7.56 -19.41
CA HIS A 256 -8.23 -7.60 -18.35
C HIS A 256 -8.77 -6.87 -17.12
N SER A 257 -8.66 -7.50 -15.93
CA SER A 257 -8.88 -6.79 -14.68
C SER A 257 -7.85 -5.64 -14.55
N PRO A 258 -8.19 -4.53 -13.87
CA PRO A 258 -7.21 -3.48 -13.61
C PRO A 258 -5.96 -4.03 -12.93
N LEU A 259 -4.81 -3.49 -13.29
CA LEU A 259 -3.52 -3.87 -12.72
C LEU A 259 -3.52 -3.63 -11.20
N LEU A 260 -3.12 -4.62 -10.42
CA LEU A 260 -2.94 -4.45 -8.98
C LEU A 260 -1.78 -3.48 -8.70
N HIS A 261 -1.93 -2.66 -7.68
CA HIS A 261 -0.96 -1.63 -7.31
C HIS A 261 0.49 -2.15 -7.22
N GLY A 262 0.73 -3.27 -6.53
CA GLY A 262 2.08 -3.81 -6.41
C GLY A 262 2.69 -4.29 -7.72
N TYR A 263 1.88 -4.77 -8.66
CA TYR A 263 2.36 -5.09 -10.01
C TYR A 263 2.78 -3.82 -10.75
N ALA A 264 2.00 -2.74 -10.62
CA ALA A 264 2.36 -1.44 -11.18
C ALA A 264 3.69 -0.93 -10.60
N VAL A 265 3.87 -1.05 -9.27
CA VAL A 265 5.13 -0.68 -8.59
C VAL A 265 6.28 -1.56 -9.08
N ALA A 266 6.10 -2.88 -9.21
CA ALA A 266 7.12 -3.78 -9.72
C ALA A 266 7.56 -3.39 -11.16
N TYR A 267 6.62 -3.09 -12.03
CA TYR A 267 6.92 -2.62 -13.38
C TYR A 267 7.59 -1.25 -13.39
N GLY A 268 7.16 -0.34 -12.52
CA GLY A 268 7.81 0.95 -12.33
C GLY A 268 9.26 0.81 -11.83
N LEU A 269 9.52 -0.16 -10.94
CA LEU A 269 10.87 -0.46 -10.48
C LEU A 269 11.81 -0.87 -11.64
N ILE A 270 11.35 -1.62 -12.64
CA ILE A 270 12.16 -1.97 -13.81
C ILE A 270 12.69 -0.69 -14.48
N SER A 271 11.78 0.22 -14.81
CA SER A 271 12.12 1.46 -15.53
C SER A 271 12.93 2.44 -14.64
N GLU A 272 12.56 2.58 -13.36
CA GLU A 272 13.24 3.51 -12.46
C GLU A 272 14.61 3.01 -12.00
N LEU A 273 14.88 1.70 -11.96
CA LEU A 273 16.20 1.12 -11.77
C LEU A 273 17.10 1.33 -13.01
N TYR A 274 16.53 1.26 -14.22
CA TYR A 274 17.25 1.65 -15.43
C TYR A 274 17.67 3.13 -15.36
N LEU A 275 16.74 4.04 -15.04
CA LEU A 275 17.04 5.45 -14.83
C LEU A 275 18.09 5.65 -13.73
N SER A 276 18.01 4.89 -12.64
CA SER A 276 18.99 4.92 -11.56
C SER A 276 20.39 4.54 -12.04
N THR A 277 20.49 3.52 -12.89
CA THR A 277 21.79 3.10 -13.46
C THR A 277 22.39 4.18 -14.36
N VAL A 278 21.57 4.75 -15.24
CA VAL A 278 22.06 5.76 -16.22
C VAL A 278 22.35 7.10 -15.56
N LYS A 279 21.51 7.55 -14.60
CA LYS A 279 21.59 8.92 -14.07
C LYS A 279 22.34 9.04 -12.74
N THR A 280 22.30 8.01 -11.91
CA THR A 280 22.84 8.07 -10.54
C THR A 280 23.87 6.99 -10.23
N GLY A 281 24.18 6.12 -11.20
CA GLY A 281 25.26 5.13 -11.10
C GLY A 281 24.89 3.88 -10.32
N PHE A 282 23.60 3.54 -10.23
CA PHE A 282 23.15 2.29 -9.61
C PHE A 282 23.81 1.08 -10.29
N PRO A 283 24.33 0.08 -9.54
CA PRO A 283 25.05 -1.05 -10.11
C PRO A 283 24.18 -1.87 -11.10
N SER A 284 24.67 -2.02 -12.33
CA SER A 284 23.97 -2.68 -13.42
C SER A 284 23.68 -4.15 -13.13
N ASP A 285 24.58 -4.86 -12.42
CA ASP A 285 24.36 -6.24 -11.99
C ASP A 285 23.19 -6.37 -11.01
N LYS A 286 23.05 -5.43 -10.06
CA LYS A 286 21.93 -5.38 -9.12
C LYS A 286 20.60 -5.04 -9.81
N MET A 287 20.64 -4.11 -10.77
CA MET A 287 19.51 -3.81 -11.63
C MET A 287 19.03 -5.06 -12.37
N HIS A 288 19.92 -5.76 -13.09
CA HIS A 288 19.54 -6.96 -13.85
C HIS A 288 19.02 -8.11 -12.96
N GLN A 289 19.60 -8.31 -11.78
CA GLN A 289 19.11 -9.30 -10.82
C GLN A 289 17.67 -8.97 -10.40
N THR A 290 17.41 -7.70 -10.00
CA THR A 290 16.08 -7.27 -9.58
C THR A 290 15.07 -7.34 -10.73
N VAL A 291 15.45 -6.92 -11.94
CA VAL A 291 14.60 -7.00 -13.12
C VAL A 291 14.25 -8.45 -13.46
N SER A 292 15.23 -9.36 -13.38
CA SER A 292 14.99 -10.81 -13.63
C SER A 292 14.00 -11.39 -12.63
N PHE A 293 14.14 -11.06 -11.35
CA PHE A 293 13.19 -11.46 -10.30
C PHE A 293 11.76 -10.94 -10.59
N ILE A 294 11.66 -9.64 -10.94
CA ILE A 294 10.35 -9.04 -11.24
C ILE A 294 9.71 -9.73 -12.45
N LYS A 295 10.46 -9.98 -13.52
CA LYS A 295 9.95 -10.67 -14.72
C LYS A 295 9.45 -12.10 -14.41
N GLU A 296 10.19 -12.83 -13.60
CA GLU A 296 9.85 -14.20 -13.20
C GLU A 296 8.53 -14.28 -12.42
N HIS A 297 8.32 -13.35 -11.48
CA HIS A 297 7.19 -13.44 -10.54
C HIS A 297 5.98 -12.57 -10.91
N TYR A 298 6.18 -11.49 -11.66
CA TYR A 298 5.12 -10.53 -12.00
C TYR A 298 4.75 -10.53 -13.48
N GLY A 299 5.58 -11.17 -14.31
CA GLY A 299 5.38 -11.07 -15.75
C GLY A 299 5.60 -9.64 -16.26
N LYS A 300 4.77 -9.19 -17.20
CA LYS A 300 4.95 -7.91 -17.89
C LYS A 300 3.62 -7.43 -18.48
N MET A 301 3.30 -6.16 -18.34
CA MET A 301 2.24 -5.53 -19.10
C MET A 301 2.76 -5.15 -20.49
N ALA A 302 2.02 -5.54 -21.53
CA ALA A 302 2.38 -5.19 -22.90
C ALA A 302 2.14 -3.71 -23.16
N ILE A 303 3.19 -3.03 -23.63
CA ILE A 303 3.12 -1.63 -24.11
C ILE A 303 3.84 -1.53 -25.45
N THR A 304 3.48 -0.53 -26.24
CA THR A 304 4.08 -0.19 -27.52
C THR A 304 4.63 1.25 -27.48
N CYS A 305 5.43 1.62 -28.47
CA CYS A 305 5.93 3.00 -28.58
C CYS A 305 4.78 4.03 -28.73
N ASP A 306 3.63 3.61 -29.24
CA ASP A 306 2.46 4.49 -29.42
C ASP A 306 1.81 4.85 -28.06
N ASP A 307 2.07 4.07 -27.00
CA ASP A 307 1.55 4.31 -25.65
C ASP A 307 2.41 5.32 -24.86
N TYR A 308 3.67 5.56 -25.29
CA TYR A 308 4.60 6.40 -24.53
C TYR A 308 4.12 7.83 -24.29
N PRO A 309 3.51 8.53 -25.27
CA PRO A 309 2.97 9.87 -25.04
C PRO A 309 1.90 9.88 -23.93
N THR A 310 1.01 8.88 -23.92
CA THR A 310 -0.04 8.74 -22.89
C THR A 310 0.56 8.45 -21.52
N LEU A 311 1.53 7.53 -21.44
CA LEU A 311 2.22 7.23 -20.20
C LEU A 311 2.97 8.45 -19.64
N LEU A 312 3.62 9.23 -20.50
CA LEU A 312 4.29 10.48 -20.11
C LEU A 312 3.28 11.51 -19.58
N GLU A 313 2.14 11.67 -20.25
CA GLU A 313 1.06 12.55 -19.78
C GLU A 313 0.56 12.12 -18.39
N LEU A 314 0.29 10.83 -18.19
CA LEU A 314 -0.12 10.30 -16.88
C LEU A 314 0.92 10.57 -15.78
N MET A 315 2.22 10.48 -16.10
CA MET A 315 3.27 10.85 -15.15
C MET A 315 3.22 12.34 -14.79
N THR A 316 2.85 13.25 -15.71
CA THR A 316 2.78 14.68 -15.40
C THR A 316 1.66 15.05 -14.42
N HIS A 317 0.62 14.23 -14.34
CA HIS A 317 -0.50 14.44 -13.42
C HIS A 317 -0.24 13.89 -12.00
N ASP A 318 0.90 13.25 -11.75
CA ASP A 318 1.25 12.78 -10.39
C ASP A 318 1.40 13.99 -9.44
N LYS A 319 0.78 13.89 -8.26
CA LYS A 319 0.79 14.92 -7.20
C LYS A 319 2.18 15.36 -6.74
N LYS A 320 3.22 14.58 -7.05
CA LYS A 320 4.63 14.84 -6.69
C LYS A 320 5.30 15.87 -7.59
N ASN A 321 4.67 16.25 -8.71
CA ASN A 321 5.25 17.14 -9.69
C ASN A 321 5.12 18.59 -9.28
N VAL A 322 6.19 19.35 -9.53
CA VAL A 322 6.23 20.80 -9.27
C VAL A 322 6.48 21.51 -10.60
N ALA A 323 5.60 22.41 -10.96
CA ALA A 323 5.72 23.25 -12.17
C ALA A 323 5.95 22.46 -13.48
N GLY A 324 5.30 21.29 -13.62
CA GLY A 324 5.38 20.47 -14.84
C GLY A 324 6.67 19.62 -14.95
N THR A 325 7.50 19.59 -13.93
CA THR A 325 8.69 18.73 -13.87
C THR A 325 8.34 17.41 -13.19
N ILE A 326 8.60 16.30 -13.86
CA ILE A 326 8.38 14.95 -13.30
C ILE A 326 9.52 14.66 -12.32
N ASN A 327 9.15 14.38 -11.07
CA ASN A 327 10.08 14.07 -10.00
C ASN A 327 10.16 12.56 -9.76
N PHE A 328 11.41 12.08 -9.67
CA PHE A 328 11.72 10.69 -9.39
C PHE A 328 12.44 10.54 -8.06
N THR A 329 12.25 9.39 -7.43
CA THR A 329 13.20 8.84 -6.47
C THR A 329 14.05 7.80 -7.19
N LEU A 330 15.36 8.02 -7.25
CA LEU A 330 16.32 7.11 -7.87
C LEU A 330 17.32 6.60 -6.82
N LEU A 331 18.19 5.65 -7.19
CA LEU A 331 19.18 5.06 -6.31
C LEU A 331 20.60 5.23 -6.90
N GLY A 332 21.58 5.55 -6.08
CA GLY A 332 23.00 5.45 -6.43
C GLY A 332 23.60 4.07 -6.09
N GLY A 333 22.90 3.29 -5.26
CA GLY A 333 23.20 1.94 -4.82
C GLY A 333 22.08 1.48 -3.91
N ILE A 334 22.07 0.20 -3.49
CA ILE A 334 21.08 -0.28 -2.53
C ILE A 334 21.25 0.49 -1.21
N GLY A 335 20.17 1.17 -0.77
CA GLY A 335 20.20 2.05 0.39
C GLY A 335 20.74 3.47 0.14
N ASP A 336 21.31 3.76 -1.03
CA ASP A 336 21.74 5.13 -1.40
C ASP A 336 20.61 5.83 -2.17
N ILE A 337 19.75 6.53 -1.42
CA ILE A 337 18.53 7.13 -1.92
C ILE A 337 18.80 8.54 -2.48
N ARG A 338 18.33 8.81 -3.68
CA ARG A 338 18.41 10.11 -4.37
C ARG A 338 17.01 10.63 -4.66
N ILE A 339 16.44 11.42 -3.74
CA ILE A 339 15.12 12.06 -3.93
C ILE A 339 15.22 13.27 -4.86
N ASN A 340 14.07 13.68 -5.40
CA ASN A 340 13.92 14.86 -6.27
C ASN A 340 14.85 14.82 -7.51
N GLN A 341 15.03 13.64 -8.09
CA GLN A 341 15.73 13.51 -9.36
C GLN A 341 14.78 13.82 -10.53
N THR A 342 15.33 14.31 -11.63
CA THR A 342 14.59 14.65 -12.83
C THR A 342 15.09 13.83 -14.01
N ALA A 343 14.20 13.57 -14.96
CA ALA A 343 14.52 12.91 -16.21
C ALA A 343 13.92 13.70 -17.38
N THR A 344 14.63 13.74 -18.52
CA THR A 344 14.08 14.30 -19.75
C THR A 344 13.04 13.35 -20.35
N LYS A 345 12.29 13.82 -21.31
CA LYS A 345 11.38 12.97 -22.07
C LYS A 345 12.10 11.79 -22.72
N GLU A 346 13.28 12.06 -23.26
CA GLU A 346 14.14 11.08 -23.90
C GLU A 346 14.61 10.01 -22.89
N ASP A 347 15.09 10.41 -21.72
CA ASP A 347 15.45 9.48 -20.63
C ASP A 347 14.28 8.55 -20.25
N ILE A 348 13.07 9.11 -20.15
CA ILE A 348 11.86 8.34 -19.81
C ILE A 348 11.51 7.37 -20.93
N TYR A 349 11.62 7.77 -22.18
CA TYR A 349 11.34 6.90 -23.32
C TYR A 349 12.35 5.75 -23.40
N GLU A 350 13.63 6.00 -23.16
CA GLU A 350 14.66 4.96 -23.07
C GLU A 350 14.34 3.96 -21.92
N ALA A 351 13.87 4.45 -20.77
CA ALA A 351 13.46 3.58 -19.67
C ALA A 351 12.21 2.73 -19.99
N LEU A 352 11.28 3.27 -20.77
CA LEU A 352 10.12 2.52 -21.28
C LEU A 352 10.53 1.52 -22.37
N ASP A 353 11.50 1.85 -23.25
CA ASP A 353 12.09 0.90 -24.19
C ASP A 353 12.79 -0.25 -23.44
N PHE A 354 13.59 0.06 -22.43
CA PHE A 354 14.22 -0.97 -21.60
C PHE A 354 13.17 -1.89 -20.96
N TYR A 355 12.09 -1.33 -20.38
CA TYR A 355 10.98 -2.13 -19.84
C TYR A 355 10.34 -3.02 -20.89
N ARG A 356 10.11 -2.51 -22.09
CA ARG A 356 9.47 -3.24 -23.18
C ARG A 356 10.34 -4.39 -23.69
N GLU A 357 11.65 -4.21 -23.73
CA GLU A 357 12.60 -5.14 -24.34
C GLU A 357 13.20 -6.14 -23.35
N CYS A 358 13.18 -5.84 -22.06
CA CYS A 358 13.74 -6.71 -21.01
C CYS A 358 12.96 -8.03 -20.82
#